data_9cc186fd3b66bb8e91d8103f99e8f96c
#
_entry.id   9cc186fd3b66bb8e91d8103f99e8f96c
#
_cell.length_a   1.000
_cell.length_b   1.000
_cell.length_c   1.000
_cell.angle_alpha   90.00
_cell.angle_beta   90.00
_cell.angle_gamma   90.00
#
_symmetry.space_group_name_H-M   'P 1'
#
loop_
_entity.id
_entity.type
_entity.pdbx_description
1 polymer ?
#
loop_
_entity_poly.entity_id
_entity_poly.type
_entity_poly.pdbx_seq_one_letter_code
_entity_poly.pdbx_strand_id
1 'polypeptide(L)'
;MPARNQQQWKEVPGKLKPGEYVDSRIYSDKKIFEEELVKIWKNVWVPVCHESELDKPYDFRTVTISREPVIVVRGTDNQVRAFLNVCPHRGNMIENRPSGSFENGTPSGAPKHMTCMFHAWQFDMKGNCVHISRSKEGYQDRLDCKDVGLRRLRCEVKYGGFVWVTLNDKIEHSVEEWAQGSFDCMQKALDAEPLEVFHYHKAIIPCNYKLWHDTNSEFYHDYLHYHNRITGFNDSYFARQNKVFDNGHVNVGSFEVQYDNYEGFESREELSFPHLPANHWEMIDLFPGMNFNLRGSALRVDLMTPLGPDKVMIEYRGLGLKSDTPEERLTRQRHHNSIWGPFGRNLHEDLIAVSTQQSTMNEWADERRILHGRYEGETIHDEVGMRHFYDEWGKWMDRWPGDPELSYNEGLRKAA
;
A
#
# COMPACT_ATOMS: atom_id res chain seq x y z
N MET A 1 -36.02 -30.35 -15.25
CA MET A 1 -34.58 -30.08 -15.33
C MET A 1 -34.03 -30.36 -13.95
N PRO A 2 -33.00 -31.15 -13.73
CA PRO A 2 -32.45 -31.36 -12.39
C PRO A 2 -31.89 -30.05 -11.85
N ALA A 3 -32.07 -29.86 -10.55
CA ALA A 3 -31.60 -28.68 -9.83
C ALA A 3 -30.08 -28.57 -9.95
N ARG A 4 -29.61 -27.71 -10.84
CA ARG A 4 -28.19 -27.38 -11.04
C ARG A 4 -27.59 -26.53 -9.88
N ASN A 5 -28.35 -26.21 -8.83
CA ASN A 5 -28.06 -25.03 -8.02
C ASN A 5 -27.55 -25.26 -6.59
N GLN A 6 -27.39 -26.48 -6.08
CA GLN A 6 -26.97 -26.65 -4.68
C GLN A 6 -25.47 -27.01 -4.50
N GLN A 7 -24.79 -27.35 -5.57
CA GLN A 7 -23.36 -27.76 -5.52
C GLN A 7 -22.40 -26.74 -6.17
N GLN A 8 -22.94 -25.71 -6.84
CA GLN A 8 -22.22 -24.85 -7.77
C GLN A 8 -21.11 -23.97 -7.15
N TRP A 9 -21.17 -23.68 -5.87
CA TRP A 9 -20.21 -22.75 -5.26
C TRP A 9 -18.94 -23.43 -4.75
N LYS A 10 -18.97 -24.76 -4.55
CA LYS A 10 -17.82 -25.55 -4.11
C LYS A 10 -17.05 -26.17 -5.29
N GLU A 11 -17.70 -26.31 -6.43
CA GLU A 11 -17.10 -26.88 -7.62
C GLU A 11 -16.57 -25.77 -8.54
N VAL A 12 -15.41 -25.99 -9.13
CA VAL A 12 -14.85 -25.09 -10.14
C VAL A 12 -15.68 -25.25 -11.41
N PRO A 13 -16.33 -24.18 -11.91
CA PRO A 13 -17.15 -24.28 -13.09
C PRO A 13 -16.32 -24.43 -14.37
N GLY A 14 -16.87 -25.14 -15.32
CA GLY A 14 -16.31 -25.25 -16.67
C GLY A 14 -14.96 -25.98 -16.73
N LYS A 15 -14.02 -25.37 -17.45
CA LYS A 15 -12.68 -25.94 -17.69
C LYS A 15 -11.59 -25.02 -17.09
N LEU A 16 -11.91 -24.30 -16.02
CA LEU A 16 -10.92 -23.46 -15.34
C LEU A 16 -9.79 -24.31 -14.80
N LYS A 17 -8.58 -23.80 -14.96
CA LYS A 17 -7.37 -24.44 -14.48
C LYS A 17 -7.07 -23.99 -13.05
N PRO A 18 -6.32 -24.76 -12.30
CA PRO A 18 -5.73 -24.33 -11.05
C PRO A 18 -4.93 -23.01 -11.24
N GLY A 19 -5.08 -22.06 -10.31
CA GLY A 19 -4.56 -20.70 -10.46
C GLY A 19 -5.54 -19.71 -11.12
N GLU A 20 -6.63 -20.21 -11.72
CA GLU A 20 -7.71 -19.38 -12.27
C GLU A 20 -8.88 -19.19 -11.29
N TYR A 21 -8.70 -19.61 -10.06
CA TYR A 21 -9.64 -19.43 -8.96
C TYR A 21 -8.93 -19.48 -7.61
N VAL A 22 -9.55 -18.89 -6.61
CA VAL A 22 -9.12 -18.96 -5.22
C VAL A 22 -10.27 -19.42 -4.33
N ASP A 23 -9.93 -19.93 -3.16
CA ASP A 23 -10.91 -20.28 -2.13
C ASP A 23 -11.25 -19.04 -1.30
N SER A 24 -12.53 -18.78 -1.08
CA SER A 24 -13.00 -17.59 -0.35
C SER A 24 -12.46 -17.48 1.09
N ARG A 25 -12.01 -18.60 1.69
CA ARG A 25 -11.42 -18.59 3.04
C ARG A 25 -10.15 -17.75 3.13
N ILE A 26 -9.43 -17.53 2.03
CA ILE A 26 -8.26 -16.63 2.05
C ILE A 26 -8.61 -15.18 2.38
N TYR A 27 -9.87 -14.78 2.22
CA TYR A 27 -10.36 -13.43 2.54
C TYR A 27 -11.01 -13.32 3.93
N SER A 28 -11.34 -14.43 4.58
CA SER A 28 -12.14 -14.42 5.81
C SER A 28 -11.55 -15.20 6.98
N ASP A 29 -10.65 -16.15 6.73
CA ASP A 29 -10.07 -16.98 7.79
C ASP A 29 -9.06 -16.19 8.62
N LYS A 30 -9.32 -16.14 9.94
CA LYS A 30 -8.47 -15.41 10.88
C LYS A 30 -7.06 -16.00 11.00
N LYS A 31 -6.89 -17.31 10.88
CA LYS A 31 -5.57 -17.94 10.99
C LYS A 31 -4.71 -17.61 9.77
N ILE A 32 -5.31 -17.65 8.58
CA ILE A 32 -4.64 -17.24 7.34
C ILE A 32 -4.21 -15.78 7.47
N PHE A 33 -5.10 -14.90 7.91
CA PHE A 33 -4.79 -13.49 8.14
C PHE A 33 -3.62 -13.28 9.10
N GLU A 34 -3.61 -13.99 10.26
CA GLU A 34 -2.51 -13.89 11.23
C GLU A 34 -1.17 -14.36 10.64
N GLU A 35 -1.20 -15.40 9.81
CA GLU A 35 -0.01 -15.88 9.11
C GLU A 35 0.48 -14.86 8.05
N GLU A 36 -0.42 -14.22 7.31
CA GLU A 36 -0.08 -13.17 6.32
C GLU A 36 0.71 -12.02 7.00
N LEU A 37 0.27 -11.58 8.18
CA LEU A 37 0.96 -10.54 8.92
C LEU A 37 2.41 -10.91 9.24
N VAL A 38 2.66 -12.18 9.54
CA VAL A 38 3.99 -12.68 9.93
C VAL A 38 4.84 -13.05 8.72
N LYS A 39 4.27 -13.76 7.76
CA LYS A 39 5.01 -14.31 6.61
C LYS A 39 5.22 -13.28 5.52
N ILE A 40 4.25 -12.39 5.27
CA ILE A 40 4.28 -11.40 4.19
C ILE A 40 4.63 -10.03 4.75
N TRP A 41 3.73 -9.39 5.48
CA TRP A 41 3.82 -7.98 5.87
C TRP A 41 5.05 -7.61 6.71
N LYS A 42 5.61 -8.55 7.47
CA LYS A 42 6.87 -8.34 8.20
C LYS A 42 8.10 -8.47 7.32
N ASN A 43 8.00 -9.05 6.14
CA ASN A 43 9.15 -9.48 5.35
C ASN A 43 9.31 -8.73 4.02
N VAL A 44 8.38 -7.88 3.66
CA VAL A 44 8.42 -7.07 2.44
C VAL A 44 8.83 -5.63 2.73
N TRP A 45 9.16 -4.87 1.68
CA TRP A 45 9.26 -3.43 1.76
C TRP A 45 7.88 -2.79 1.74
N VAL A 46 7.63 -1.85 2.65
CA VAL A 46 6.37 -1.11 2.75
C VAL A 46 6.67 0.39 2.70
N PRO A 47 6.10 1.16 1.75
CA PRO A 47 6.18 2.61 1.81
C PRO A 47 5.28 3.11 2.96
N VAL A 48 5.82 3.95 3.81
CA VAL A 48 5.14 4.34 5.06
C VAL A 48 4.70 5.80 5.10
N CYS A 49 5.42 6.66 4.38
CA CYS A 49 5.09 8.06 4.20
C CYS A 49 5.87 8.62 3.02
N HIS A 50 5.64 9.87 2.69
CA HIS A 50 6.44 10.63 1.75
C HIS A 50 7.38 11.58 2.49
N GLU A 51 8.58 11.85 1.95
CA GLU A 51 9.56 12.72 2.61
C GLU A 51 9.08 14.16 2.85
N SER A 52 8.13 14.66 2.04
CA SER A 52 7.51 15.97 2.29
C SER A 52 6.64 16.01 3.55
N GLU A 53 6.30 14.87 4.12
CA GLU A 53 5.63 14.77 5.42
C GLU A 53 6.62 14.86 6.60
N LEU A 54 7.92 14.93 6.28
CA LEU A 54 9.06 15.06 7.20
C LEU A 54 9.94 16.21 6.71
N ASP A 55 9.37 17.38 6.45
CA ASP A 55 10.03 18.49 5.72
C ASP A 55 11.25 19.05 6.45
N LYS A 56 11.25 19.03 7.77
CA LYS A 56 12.30 19.64 8.62
C LYS A 56 12.96 18.63 9.55
N PRO A 57 14.22 18.87 9.94
CA PRO A 57 14.83 18.12 11.04
C PRO A 57 13.91 18.05 12.26
N TYR A 58 13.87 16.90 12.91
CA TYR A 58 13.02 16.53 14.04
C TYR A 58 11.57 16.19 13.68
N ASP A 59 11.12 16.37 12.45
CA ASP A 59 9.79 15.91 12.04
C ASP A 59 9.69 14.41 12.09
N PHE A 60 8.50 13.91 12.44
CA PHE A 60 8.23 12.48 12.54
C PHE A 60 6.86 12.09 12.00
N ARG A 61 6.77 10.81 11.61
CA ARG A 61 5.52 10.09 11.35
C ARG A 61 5.52 8.78 12.12
N THR A 62 4.38 8.42 12.71
CA THR A 62 4.15 7.10 13.28
C THR A 62 3.22 6.30 12.37
N VAL A 63 3.57 5.05 12.15
CA VAL A 63 2.81 4.11 11.31
C VAL A 63 2.79 2.74 11.96
N THR A 64 1.96 1.85 11.43
CA THR A 64 1.95 0.44 11.85
C THR A 64 2.23 -0.43 10.65
N ILE A 65 3.23 -1.29 10.73
CA ILE A 65 3.50 -2.32 9.73
C ILE A 65 3.17 -3.67 10.36
N SER A 66 2.31 -4.46 9.74
CA SER A 66 1.75 -5.66 10.38
C SER A 66 1.04 -5.25 11.68
N ARG A 67 1.64 -5.46 12.84
CA ARG A 67 1.17 -4.99 14.16
C ARG A 67 2.24 -4.23 14.92
N GLU A 68 3.40 -4.04 14.31
CA GLU A 68 4.51 -3.38 14.95
C GLU A 68 4.41 -1.86 14.79
N PRO A 69 4.48 -1.09 15.88
CA PRO A 69 4.51 0.36 15.79
C PRO A 69 5.90 0.82 15.30
N VAL A 70 5.90 1.66 14.30
CA VAL A 70 7.10 2.22 13.67
C VAL A 70 7.06 3.73 13.79
N ILE A 71 8.21 4.33 14.04
CA ILE A 71 8.42 5.77 13.95
C ILE A 71 9.47 6.09 12.90
N VAL A 72 9.14 7.03 12.03
CA VAL A 72 10.05 7.57 11.02
C VAL A 72 10.37 8.99 11.39
N VAL A 73 11.63 9.37 11.36
CA VAL A 73 12.10 10.71 11.76
C VAL A 73 13.10 11.26 10.76
N ARG A 74 13.11 12.58 10.59
CA ARG A 74 14.20 13.28 9.90
C ARG A 74 15.24 13.74 10.91
N GLY A 75 16.46 13.27 10.74
CA GLY A 75 17.60 13.68 11.57
C GLY A 75 18.11 15.10 11.27
N THR A 76 18.97 15.62 12.13
CA THR A 76 19.64 16.91 11.94
C THR A 76 20.63 16.92 10.78
N ASP A 77 21.01 15.74 10.31
CA ASP A 77 21.84 15.50 9.12
C ASP A 77 20.97 15.32 7.85
N ASN A 78 19.70 15.68 7.92
CA ASN A 78 18.68 15.50 6.87
C ASN A 78 18.41 14.05 6.43
N GLN A 79 19.01 13.07 7.12
CA GLN A 79 18.74 11.67 6.82
C GLN A 79 17.41 11.21 7.45
N VAL A 80 16.58 10.55 6.66
CA VAL A 80 15.38 9.87 7.16
C VAL A 80 15.77 8.52 7.76
N ARG A 81 15.20 8.21 8.92
CA ARG A 81 15.45 6.95 9.64
C ARG A 81 14.15 6.39 10.19
N ALA A 82 14.08 5.08 10.25
CA ALA A 82 12.97 4.37 10.87
C ALA A 82 13.43 3.55 12.08
N PHE A 83 12.61 3.54 13.10
CA PHE A 83 12.82 2.75 14.31
C PHE A 83 11.55 2.02 14.72
N LEU A 84 11.71 0.92 15.43
CA LEU A 84 10.59 0.37 16.19
C LEU A 84 10.19 1.42 17.24
N ASN A 85 8.93 1.82 17.26
CA ASN A 85 8.40 2.86 18.15
C ASN A 85 8.15 2.31 19.57
N VAL A 86 9.15 1.64 20.10
CA VAL A 86 9.08 0.90 21.38
C VAL A 86 10.29 1.23 22.23
N CYS A 87 10.04 1.67 23.46
CA CYS A 87 11.08 1.93 24.43
C CYS A 87 11.73 0.62 24.92
N PRO A 88 13.05 0.49 24.85
CA PRO A 88 13.75 -0.74 25.27
C PRO A 88 13.64 -1.03 26.77
N HIS A 89 13.21 -0.07 27.59
CA HIS A 89 13.06 -0.26 29.03
C HIS A 89 11.90 -1.22 29.37
N ARG A 90 10.67 -0.87 29.00
CA ARG A 90 9.46 -1.65 29.33
C ARG A 90 8.42 -1.68 28.23
N GLY A 91 8.84 -1.51 26.99
CA GLY A 91 7.96 -1.67 25.82
C GLY A 91 6.93 -0.56 25.59
N ASN A 92 7.02 0.57 26.32
CA ASN A 92 6.10 1.67 26.07
C ASN A 92 6.36 2.30 24.70
N MET A 93 5.31 2.74 24.02
CA MET A 93 5.42 3.52 22.80
C MET A 93 6.17 4.84 23.07
N ILE A 94 7.12 5.19 22.21
CA ILE A 94 7.90 6.44 22.35
C ILE A 94 7.02 7.64 22.00
N GLU A 95 6.29 7.55 20.90
CA GLU A 95 5.43 8.61 20.39
C GLU A 95 4.10 8.01 19.91
N ASN A 96 2.97 8.57 20.35
CA ASN A 96 1.63 8.10 20.01
C ASN A 96 0.87 9.04 19.05
N ARG A 97 1.40 10.25 18.80
CA ARG A 97 0.83 11.15 17.79
C ARG A 97 1.13 10.61 16.39
N PRO A 98 0.23 10.79 15.41
CA PRO A 98 0.44 10.29 14.04
C PRO A 98 1.56 11.04 13.30
N SER A 99 1.82 12.29 13.66
CA SER A 99 2.86 13.15 13.07
C SER A 99 3.16 14.35 13.98
N GLY A 100 4.25 15.01 13.72
CA GLY A 100 4.65 16.22 14.43
C GLY A 100 6.15 16.46 14.36
N SER A 101 6.65 17.28 15.28
CA SER A 101 8.08 17.57 15.40
C SER A 101 8.53 17.47 16.86
N PHE A 102 9.74 16.98 17.07
CA PHE A 102 10.44 16.97 18.36
C PHE A 102 11.24 18.25 18.59
N GLU A 103 11.22 19.22 17.69
CA GLU A 103 12.01 20.46 17.83
C GLU A 103 11.72 21.16 19.14
N ASN A 104 10.46 21.26 19.55
CA ASN A 104 10.01 21.88 20.79
C ASN A 104 9.81 20.90 21.94
N GLY A 105 10.20 19.64 21.75
CA GLY A 105 10.00 18.56 22.71
C GLY A 105 8.60 17.97 22.69
N THR A 106 8.36 17.07 23.64
CA THR A 106 7.05 16.48 23.95
C THR A 106 6.51 17.09 25.23
N PRO A 107 5.22 16.98 25.56
CA PRO A 107 4.67 17.46 26.84
C PRO A 107 5.40 16.93 28.07
N SER A 108 6.10 15.81 27.97
CA SER A 108 6.82 15.15 29.06
C SER A 108 8.33 15.08 28.86
N GLY A 109 8.89 15.73 27.82
CA GLY A 109 10.27 15.51 27.44
C GLY A 109 11.04 16.75 26.96
N ALA A 110 12.36 16.61 26.93
CA ALA A 110 13.25 17.64 26.48
C ALA A 110 13.09 17.94 24.97
N PRO A 111 13.29 19.20 24.53
CA PRO A 111 13.37 19.54 23.13
C PRO A 111 14.42 18.72 22.39
N LYS A 112 14.13 18.42 21.11
CA LYS A 112 15.06 17.75 20.18
C LYS A 112 15.40 16.30 20.54
N HIS A 113 14.60 15.68 21.43
CA HIS A 113 14.74 14.28 21.78
C HIS A 113 13.40 13.53 21.69
N MET A 114 13.47 12.28 21.27
CA MET A 114 12.39 11.34 21.41
C MET A 114 12.35 10.88 22.87
N THR A 115 11.32 11.30 23.62
CA THR A 115 11.25 11.03 25.06
C THR A 115 10.12 10.07 25.38
N CYS A 116 10.47 8.92 25.99
CA CYS A 116 9.48 7.99 26.48
C CYS A 116 8.67 8.60 27.62
N MET A 117 7.35 8.70 27.45
CA MET A 117 6.48 9.34 28.44
C MET A 117 6.39 8.58 29.78
N PHE A 118 6.79 7.29 29.79
CA PHE A 118 6.63 6.46 31.00
C PHE A 118 7.71 6.73 32.06
N HIS A 119 8.99 6.75 31.67
CA HIS A 119 10.10 6.95 32.61
C HIS A 119 11.12 7.98 32.12
N ALA A 120 10.77 8.79 31.14
CA ALA A 120 11.59 9.88 30.60
C ALA A 120 12.96 9.45 30.06
N TRP A 121 13.10 8.19 29.56
CA TRP A 121 14.27 7.84 28.77
C TRP A 121 14.25 8.62 27.47
N GLN A 122 15.40 9.11 27.05
CA GLN A 122 15.50 9.98 25.88
C GLN A 122 16.45 9.40 24.84
N PHE A 123 16.06 9.61 23.59
CA PHE A 123 16.81 9.15 22.42
C PHE A 123 17.01 10.28 21.44
N ASP A 124 18.18 10.34 20.79
CA ASP A 124 18.43 11.27 19.71
C ASP A 124 17.75 10.81 18.39
N MET A 125 17.82 11.65 17.35
CA MET A 125 17.24 11.35 16.03
C MET A 125 18.00 10.24 15.27
N LYS A 126 19.08 9.70 15.84
CA LYS A 126 19.77 8.51 15.33
C LYS A 126 19.36 7.24 16.07
N GLY A 127 18.49 7.37 17.10
CA GLY A 127 18.02 6.28 17.93
C GLY A 127 18.94 5.93 19.10
N ASN A 128 20.04 6.67 19.31
CA ASN A 128 20.92 6.45 20.45
C ASN A 128 20.27 6.93 21.73
N CYS A 129 20.40 6.18 22.81
CA CYS A 129 19.98 6.66 24.12
C CYS A 129 20.91 7.81 24.57
N VAL A 130 20.31 8.91 25.02
CA VAL A 130 21.04 10.09 25.51
C VAL A 130 20.77 10.37 26.99
N HIS A 131 19.69 9.77 27.56
CA HIS A 131 19.37 9.93 28.96
C HIS A 131 18.58 8.74 29.50
N ILE A 132 19.02 8.25 30.64
CA ILE A 132 18.32 7.25 31.47
C ILE A 132 18.04 7.90 32.83
N SER A 133 16.77 8.06 33.17
CA SER A 133 16.38 8.69 34.43
C SER A 133 16.88 7.91 35.63
N ARG A 134 17.59 8.58 36.56
CA ARG A 134 18.16 7.98 37.77
C ARG A 134 19.03 6.75 37.51
N SER A 135 19.84 6.81 36.45
CA SER A 135 20.67 5.65 36.04
C SER A 135 21.57 5.15 37.17
N LYS A 136 22.29 6.04 37.85
CA LYS A 136 23.23 5.66 38.91
C LYS A 136 22.53 4.96 40.07
N GLU A 137 21.47 5.55 40.60
CA GLU A 137 20.74 5.03 41.76
C GLU A 137 20.00 3.74 41.44
N GLY A 138 19.40 3.68 40.22
CA GLY A 138 18.56 2.55 39.83
C GLY A 138 19.35 1.36 39.31
N TYR A 139 20.39 1.64 38.53
CA TYR A 139 21.15 0.58 37.83
C TYR A 139 22.55 0.33 38.42
N GLN A 140 23.01 1.17 39.34
CA GLN A 140 24.28 0.98 40.06
C GLN A 140 25.46 0.75 39.09
N ASP A 141 25.58 1.61 38.08
CA ASP A 141 26.57 1.56 37.00
C ASP A 141 26.57 0.28 36.15
N ARG A 142 25.49 -0.53 36.20
CA ARG A 142 25.34 -1.74 35.37
C ARG A 142 24.70 -1.49 34.03
N LEU A 143 24.17 -0.28 33.76
CA LEU A 143 23.51 0.12 32.52
C LEU A 143 23.91 1.55 32.18
N ASP A 144 24.42 1.74 30.98
CA ASP A 144 24.77 3.04 30.40
C ASP A 144 23.93 3.31 29.14
N CYS A 145 23.80 4.57 28.77
CA CYS A 145 23.14 4.96 27.51
C CYS A 145 23.73 4.29 26.27
N LYS A 146 25.05 4.03 26.26
CA LYS A 146 25.70 3.34 25.13
C LYS A 146 25.27 1.88 24.95
N ASP A 147 24.70 1.27 26.01
CA ASP A 147 24.31 -0.15 26.00
C ASP A 147 22.89 -0.35 25.43
N VAL A 148 22.14 0.74 25.24
CA VAL A 148 20.75 0.70 24.82
C VAL A 148 20.44 1.76 23.78
N GLY A 149 19.44 1.48 22.92
CA GLY A 149 18.98 2.41 21.89
C GLY A 149 17.65 1.92 21.32
N LEU A 150 17.06 2.69 20.43
CA LEU A 150 15.90 2.26 19.66
C LEU A 150 16.34 1.23 18.60
N ARG A 151 15.55 0.19 18.42
CA ARG A 151 15.78 -0.78 17.36
C ARG A 151 15.61 -0.09 16.00
N ARG A 152 16.70 0.03 15.25
CA ARG A 152 16.72 0.61 13.92
C ARG A 152 16.13 -0.38 12.91
N LEU A 153 15.31 0.14 11.99
CA LEU A 153 14.76 -0.61 10.86
C LEU A 153 15.45 -0.18 9.57
N ARG A 154 15.54 -1.09 8.60
CA ARG A 154 15.98 -0.70 7.26
C ARG A 154 14.98 0.28 6.67
N CYS A 155 15.53 1.36 6.11
CA CYS A 155 14.77 2.47 5.57
C CYS A 155 15.49 3.02 4.34
N GLU A 156 14.76 3.18 3.25
CA GLU A 156 15.25 3.75 1.98
C GLU A 156 14.25 4.82 1.50
N VAL A 157 14.75 5.87 0.83
CA VAL A 157 13.91 6.87 0.17
C VAL A 157 14.06 6.69 -1.33
N LYS A 158 12.97 6.35 -2.01
CA LYS A 158 12.96 5.99 -3.43
C LYS A 158 11.65 6.40 -4.10
N TYR A 159 11.66 6.44 -5.44
CA TYR A 159 10.49 6.63 -6.28
C TYR A 159 9.67 7.88 -5.93
N GLY A 160 10.27 9.04 -6.20
CA GLY A 160 9.64 10.34 -5.97
C GLY A 160 9.61 10.76 -4.50
N GLY A 161 10.47 10.21 -3.63
CA GLY A 161 10.58 10.61 -2.23
C GLY A 161 9.74 9.79 -1.25
N PHE A 162 9.23 8.61 -1.65
CA PHE A 162 8.60 7.70 -0.71
C PHE A 162 9.60 7.04 0.23
N VAL A 163 9.25 6.99 1.51
CA VAL A 163 10.03 6.37 2.57
C VAL A 163 9.59 4.92 2.72
N TRP A 164 10.45 4.00 2.39
CA TRP A 164 10.24 2.56 2.46
C TRP A 164 10.88 1.98 3.69
N VAL A 165 10.18 1.09 4.38
CA VAL A 165 10.65 0.44 5.60
C VAL A 165 10.33 -1.05 5.53
N THR A 166 11.23 -1.87 6.07
CA THR A 166 10.98 -3.29 6.31
C THR A 166 11.25 -3.66 7.76
N LEU A 167 10.48 -4.59 8.29
CA LEU A 167 10.71 -5.16 9.63
C LEU A 167 11.71 -6.33 9.60
N ASN A 168 12.07 -6.80 8.41
CA ASN A 168 12.97 -7.93 8.24
C ASN A 168 14.44 -7.46 8.28
N ASP A 169 15.13 -7.73 9.38
CA ASP A 169 16.55 -7.40 9.54
C ASP A 169 17.47 -8.18 8.59
N LYS A 170 16.98 -9.27 8.01
CA LYS A 170 17.74 -10.19 7.16
C LYS A 170 17.52 -9.96 5.67
N ILE A 171 16.70 -8.99 5.30
CA ILE A 171 16.46 -8.67 3.90
C ILE A 171 17.75 -8.12 3.30
N GLU A 172 18.24 -8.70 2.21
CA GLU A 172 19.50 -8.31 1.58
C GLU A 172 19.28 -7.35 0.41
N HIS A 173 18.20 -7.54 -0.34
CA HIS A 173 17.87 -6.71 -1.49
C HIS A 173 17.41 -5.30 -1.10
N SER A 174 17.66 -4.33 -1.97
CA SER A 174 17.17 -2.95 -1.89
C SER A 174 15.69 -2.86 -2.28
N VAL A 175 15.09 -1.69 -2.09
CA VAL A 175 13.75 -1.38 -2.62
C VAL A 175 13.71 -1.52 -4.15
N GLU A 176 14.77 -1.08 -4.84
CA GLU A 176 14.86 -1.14 -6.31
C GLU A 176 14.90 -2.58 -6.82
N GLU A 177 15.73 -3.43 -6.18
CA GLU A 177 15.79 -4.86 -6.51
C GLU A 177 14.46 -5.57 -6.19
N TRP A 178 13.77 -5.18 -5.12
CA TRP A 178 12.47 -5.71 -4.79
C TRP A 178 11.39 -5.30 -5.79
N ALA A 179 11.40 -4.05 -6.24
CA ALA A 179 10.44 -3.51 -7.19
C ALA A 179 10.61 -4.03 -8.64
N GLN A 180 11.78 -4.55 -8.99
CA GLN A 180 12.08 -5.28 -10.25
C GLN A 180 11.70 -4.54 -11.54
N GLY A 181 11.87 -3.22 -11.57
CA GLY A 181 11.55 -2.41 -12.74
C GLY A 181 10.06 -2.12 -12.92
N SER A 182 9.21 -2.43 -11.93
CA SER A 182 7.78 -2.06 -11.96
C SER A 182 7.56 -0.54 -12.08
N PHE A 183 8.50 0.26 -11.58
CA PHE A 183 8.48 1.72 -11.67
C PHE A 183 9.06 2.32 -12.95
N ASP A 184 9.66 1.54 -13.85
CA ASP A 184 10.31 2.05 -15.08
C ASP A 184 9.39 2.95 -15.90
N CYS A 185 8.11 2.68 -15.88
CA CYS A 185 7.08 3.40 -16.60
C CYS A 185 6.89 4.86 -16.14
N MET A 186 7.04 5.13 -14.85
CA MET A 186 6.81 6.45 -14.27
C MET A 186 8.00 7.02 -13.48
N GLN A 187 9.08 6.28 -13.30
CA GLN A 187 10.21 6.70 -12.47
C GLN A 187 10.79 8.05 -12.91
N LYS A 188 10.96 8.26 -14.23
CA LYS A 188 11.49 9.54 -14.75
C LYS A 188 10.60 10.73 -14.37
N ALA A 189 9.30 10.52 -14.30
CA ALA A 189 8.35 11.56 -13.91
C ALA A 189 8.37 11.80 -12.40
N LEU A 190 8.47 10.73 -11.62
CA LEU A 190 8.51 10.81 -10.16
C LEU A 190 9.80 11.44 -9.63
N ASP A 191 10.93 11.20 -10.30
CA ASP A 191 12.26 11.64 -9.86
C ASP A 191 12.71 12.94 -10.56
N ALA A 192 11.90 13.53 -11.46
CA ALA A 192 12.25 14.72 -12.23
C ALA A 192 12.46 15.95 -11.33
N GLU A 193 11.62 16.12 -10.36
CA GLU A 193 11.66 17.21 -9.37
C GLU A 193 10.97 16.78 -8.05
N PRO A 194 11.22 17.49 -6.93
CA PRO A 194 10.60 17.14 -5.66
C PRO A 194 9.07 17.15 -5.72
N LEU A 195 8.47 16.09 -5.20
CA LEU A 195 7.02 15.99 -5.03
C LEU A 195 6.59 16.49 -3.65
N GLU A 196 5.31 16.81 -3.53
CA GLU A 196 4.69 17.21 -2.27
C GLU A 196 3.31 16.58 -2.12
N VAL A 197 3.02 16.07 -0.92
CA VAL A 197 1.69 15.60 -0.55
C VAL A 197 0.79 16.80 -0.32
N PHE A 198 -0.19 17.00 -1.20
CA PHE A 198 -1.18 18.07 -1.06
C PHE A 198 -2.52 17.58 -0.53
N HIS A 199 -2.76 16.27 -0.57
CA HIS A 199 -3.98 15.66 -0.06
C HIS A 199 -3.64 14.42 0.76
N TYR A 200 -4.27 14.28 1.90
CA TYR A 200 -4.16 13.11 2.74
C TYR A 200 -5.47 12.82 3.44
N HIS A 201 -5.96 11.61 3.29
CA HIS A 201 -7.02 11.08 4.13
C HIS A 201 -6.79 9.58 4.36
N LYS A 202 -7.45 9.04 5.35
CA LYS A 202 -7.49 7.61 5.57
C LYS A 202 -8.90 7.13 5.85
N ALA A 203 -9.17 5.92 5.41
CA ALA A 203 -10.44 5.25 5.62
C ALA A 203 -10.21 3.84 6.16
N ILE A 204 -11.09 3.40 7.04
CA ILE A 204 -11.18 2.00 7.43
C ILE A 204 -12.31 1.40 6.60
N ILE A 205 -11.94 0.42 5.78
CA ILE A 205 -12.86 -0.23 4.85
C ILE A 205 -13.18 -1.63 5.39
N PRO A 206 -14.46 -2.02 5.44
CA PRO A 206 -14.87 -3.33 5.93
C PRO A 206 -14.66 -4.40 4.83
N CYS A 207 -13.40 -4.62 4.47
CA CYS A 207 -13.01 -5.67 3.55
C CYS A 207 -11.58 -6.17 3.84
N ASN A 208 -11.27 -7.38 3.37
CA ASN A 208 -9.92 -7.89 3.35
C ASN A 208 -9.05 -7.03 2.42
N TYR A 209 -7.78 -6.81 2.78
CA TYR A 209 -6.88 -6.01 1.98
C TYR A 209 -6.70 -6.54 0.55
N LYS A 210 -6.81 -7.86 0.34
CA LYS A 210 -6.71 -8.49 -0.97
C LYS A 210 -7.89 -8.12 -1.88
N LEU A 211 -9.10 -7.91 -1.35
CA LEU A 211 -10.22 -7.44 -2.15
C LEU A 211 -10.00 -6.03 -2.68
N TRP A 212 -9.34 -5.16 -1.89
CA TRP A 212 -8.94 -3.84 -2.38
C TRP A 212 -7.82 -3.94 -3.42
N HIS A 213 -6.85 -4.83 -3.20
CA HIS A 213 -5.83 -5.11 -4.20
C HIS A 213 -6.45 -5.61 -5.51
N ASP A 214 -7.43 -6.51 -5.44
CA ASP A 214 -8.10 -7.07 -6.62
C ASP A 214 -8.70 -5.97 -7.51
N THR A 215 -9.30 -4.92 -6.93
CA THR A 215 -9.83 -3.79 -7.71
C THR A 215 -8.74 -2.93 -8.39
N ASN A 216 -7.49 -3.04 -7.97
CA ASN A 216 -6.38 -2.32 -8.59
C ASN A 216 -5.62 -3.17 -9.61
N SER A 217 -5.77 -4.48 -9.58
CA SER A 217 -5.03 -5.42 -10.45
C SER A 217 -5.86 -6.00 -11.59
N GLU A 218 -7.17 -5.68 -11.66
CA GLU A 218 -8.04 -6.01 -12.79
C GLU A 218 -8.90 -4.81 -13.18
N PHE A 219 -9.32 -4.73 -14.44
CA PHE A 219 -10.09 -3.61 -15.00
C PHE A 219 -11.42 -4.04 -15.61
N TYR A 220 -11.79 -5.29 -15.47
CA TYR A 220 -13.10 -5.74 -15.89
C TYR A 220 -14.21 -5.07 -15.10
N HIS A 221 -13.96 -4.70 -13.84
CA HIS A 221 -14.87 -3.92 -13.00
C HIS A 221 -15.06 -2.47 -13.46
N ASP A 222 -14.28 -1.94 -14.41
CA ASP A 222 -14.51 -0.60 -14.95
C ASP A 222 -15.93 -0.41 -15.51
N TYR A 223 -16.63 -1.51 -15.82
CA TYR A 223 -18.07 -1.49 -16.09
C TYR A 223 -18.94 -1.10 -14.88
N LEU A 224 -18.43 -1.15 -13.66
CA LEU A 224 -19.07 -0.63 -12.46
C LEU A 224 -19.19 0.89 -12.53
N HIS A 225 -18.14 1.56 -12.99
CA HIS A 225 -18.04 3.01 -12.95
C HIS A 225 -19.01 3.68 -13.92
N TYR A 226 -19.96 4.43 -13.36
CA TYR A 226 -21.00 5.09 -14.13
C TYR A 226 -20.42 5.98 -15.24
N HIS A 227 -19.40 6.80 -14.88
CA HIS A 227 -18.77 7.70 -15.85
C HIS A 227 -18.04 6.95 -16.97
N ASN A 228 -17.33 5.87 -16.67
CA ASN A 228 -16.67 5.06 -17.68
C ASN A 228 -17.68 4.46 -18.66
N ARG A 229 -18.84 4.04 -18.17
CA ARG A 229 -19.91 3.51 -19.04
C ARG A 229 -20.52 4.53 -19.97
N ILE A 230 -20.72 5.78 -19.54
CA ILE A 230 -21.31 6.82 -20.38
C ILE A 230 -20.32 7.45 -21.37
N THR A 231 -19.03 7.49 -21.02
CA THR A 231 -17.98 7.98 -21.93
C THR A 231 -17.53 6.90 -22.92
N GLY A 232 -17.78 5.64 -22.57
CA GLY A 232 -17.38 4.47 -23.36
C GLY A 232 -15.90 4.12 -23.23
N PHE A 233 -15.57 2.96 -23.74
CA PHE A 233 -14.21 2.45 -23.81
C PHE A 233 -13.76 2.45 -25.27
N ASN A 234 -12.62 3.03 -25.55
CA ASN A 234 -12.05 3.07 -26.89
C ASN A 234 -10.99 1.97 -27.09
N ASP A 235 -10.49 1.83 -28.31
CA ASP A 235 -9.51 0.81 -28.65
C ASP A 235 -8.22 0.96 -27.85
N SER A 236 -7.77 2.18 -27.51
CA SER A 236 -6.57 2.41 -26.71
C SER A 236 -6.76 1.96 -25.26
N TYR A 237 -7.97 2.09 -24.71
CA TYR A 237 -8.31 1.55 -23.41
C TYR A 237 -8.15 0.04 -23.37
N PHE A 238 -8.72 -0.68 -24.36
CA PHE A 238 -8.63 -2.14 -24.41
C PHE A 238 -7.23 -2.65 -24.74
N ALA A 239 -6.48 -1.93 -25.55
CA ALA A 239 -5.14 -2.33 -26.01
C ALA A 239 -4.07 -2.33 -24.91
N ARG A 240 -4.39 -1.80 -23.71
CA ARG A 240 -3.49 -1.90 -22.54
C ARG A 240 -3.28 -3.36 -22.16
N GLN A 241 -2.10 -3.66 -21.70
CA GLN A 241 -1.76 -5.00 -21.22
C GLN A 241 -1.10 -4.92 -19.86
N ASN A 242 -1.46 -5.83 -18.99
CA ASN A 242 -0.78 -6.02 -17.73
C ASN A 242 0.64 -6.56 -17.98
N LYS A 243 1.64 -5.91 -17.40
CA LYS A 243 3.00 -6.42 -17.29
C LYS A 243 3.23 -6.89 -15.86
N VAL A 244 3.46 -8.17 -15.68
CA VAL A 244 3.75 -8.78 -14.39
C VAL A 244 5.25 -8.82 -14.13
N PHE A 245 5.64 -8.72 -12.87
CA PHE A 245 7.02 -8.79 -12.40
C PHE A 245 7.12 -9.83 -11.29
N ASP A 246 8.27 -10.43 -11.10
CA ASP A 246 8.49 -11.27 -9.94
C ASP A 246 8.11 -10.51 -8.64
N ASN A 247 7.96 -11.20 -7.54
CA ASN A 247 7.44 -10.65 -6.28
C ASN A 247 5.97 -10.16 -6.32
N GLY A 248 5.19 -10.54 -7.34
CA GLY A 248 3.76 -10.28 -7.40
C GLY A 248 3.36 -8.86 -7.82
N HIS A 249 4.29 -8.08 -8.38
CA HIS A 249 4.01 -6.72 -8.84
C HIS A 249 3.41 -6.69 -10.24
N VAL A 250 2.59 -5.67 -10.51
CA VAL A 250 1.91 -5.48 -11.79
C VAL A 250 1.97 -4.02 -12.22
N ASN A 251 2.29 -3.80 -13.49
CA ASN A 251 2.02 -2.55 -14.17
C ASN A 251 0.83 -2.79 -15.10
N VAL A 252 -0.20 -1.98 -15.00
CA VAL A 252 -1.46 -2.18 -15.74
C VAL A 252 -1.48 -1.49 -17.11
N GLY A 253 -0.32 -1.10 -17.62
CA GLY A 253 -0.18 -0.43 -18.89
C GLY A 253 -0.71 1.00 -18.91
N SER A 254 -0.33 1.74 -19.91
CA SER A 254 -0.65 3.16 -20.04
C SER A 254 -1.67 3.42 -21.13
N PHE A 255 -2.43 4.50 -20.98
CA PHE A 255 -3.26 5.05 -22.05
C PHE A 255 -3.46 6.55 -21.86
N GLU A 256 -3.96 7.21 -22.91
CA GLU A 256 -4.35 8.60 -22.85
C GLU A 256 -5.83 8.71 -22.45
N VAL A 257 -6.08 9.38 -21.31
CA VAL A 257 -7.43 9.59 -20.81
C VAL A 257 -8.09 10.72 -21.59
N GLN A 258 -9.24 10.45 -22.17
CA GLN A 258 -10.04 11.47 -22.85
C GLN A 258 -10.95 12.18 -21.86
N TYR A 259 -10.78 13.51 -21.73
CA TYR A 259 -11.58 14.33 -20.82
C TYR A 259 -12.61 15.21 -21.52
N ASP A 260 -12.74 15.12 -22.83
CA ASP A 260 -13.58 15.99 -23.66
C ASP A 260 -15.04 16.04 -23.23
N ASN A 261 -15.49 14.99 -22.58
CA ASN A 261 -16.86 14.86 -22.07
C ASN A 261 -17.02 15.22 -20.59
N TYR A 262 -16.00 15.83 -19.98
CA TYR A 262 -16.02 16.14 -18.55
C TYR A 262 -15.91 17.64 -18.31
N GLU A 263 -16.99 18.26 -17.92
CA GLU A 263 -17.00 19.68 -17.54
C GLU A 263 -15.99 19.97 -16.42
N GLY A 264 -15.19 21.01 -16.58
CA GLY A 264 -14.16 21.44 -15.63
C GLY A 264 -12.83 20.67 -15.71
N PHE A 265 -12.60 19.93 -16.80
CA PHE A 265 -11.35 19.21 -17.04
C PHE A 265 -10.46 19.82 -18.14
N GLU A 266 -10.89 20.90 -18.76
CA GLU A 266 -10.29 21.50 -19.94
C GLU A 266 -8.87 22.04 -19.73
N SER A 267 -8.53 22.44 -18.51
CA SER A 267 -7.22 23.05 -18.20
C SER A 267 -6.14 22.08 -17.69
N ARG A 268 -6.37 20.77 -17.76
CA ARG A 268 -5.50 19.79 -17.11
C ARG A 268 -4.33 19.32 -17.93
N GLU A 269 -4.42 19.43 -19.25
CA GLU A 269 -3.35 19.03 -20.17
C GLU A 269 -2.05 19.80 -19.90
N GLU A 270 -2.15 21.03 -19.46
CA GLU A 270 -1.00 21.89 -19.15
C GLU A 270 -0.24 21.50 -17.87
N LEU A 271 -0.84 20.66 -17.03
CA LEU A 271 -0.30 20.29 -15.71
C LEU A 271 0.19 18.84 -15.63
N SER A 272 0.55 18.23 -16.71
CA SER A 272 1.13 16.88 -16.72
C SER A 272 2.38 16.80 -15.85
N PHE A 273 2.64 15.60 -15.30
CA PHE A 273 3.93 15.33 -14.69
C PHE A 273 5.05 15.40 -15.75
N PRO A 274 6.27 15.81 -15.37
CA PRO A 274 7.39 15.89 -16.31
C PRO A 274 7.64 14.54 -17.01
N HIS A 275 8.07 14.61 -18.26
CA HIS A 275 8.39 13.46 -19.10
C HIS A 275 7.23 12.53 -19.46
N LEU A 276 6.00 12.90 -19.14
CA LEU A 276 4.80 12.15 -19.52
C LEU A 276 3.95 12.96 -20.50
N PRO A 277 3.26 12.29 -21.44
CA PRO A 277 2.27 12.94 -22.28
C PRO A 277 1.15 13.59 -21.47
N ALA A 278 0.49 14.57 -22.06
CA ALA A 278 -0.76 15.10 -21.53
C ALA A 278 -1.79 13.98 -21.36
N ASN A 279 -2.61 14.09 -20.32
CA ASN A 279 -3.67 13.10 -20.03
C ASN A 279 -3.18 11.65 -19.87
N HIS A 280 -1.89 11.43 -19.68
CA HIS A 280 -1.33 10.12 -19.43
C HIS A 280 -1.93 9.48 -18.17
N TRP A 281 -2.31 8.22 -18.28
CA TRP A 281 -2.69 7.41 -17.14
C TRP A 281 -1.84 6.14 -17.09
N GLU A 282 -1.37 5.82 -15.91
CA GLU A 282 -0.61 4.60 -15.65
C GLU A 282 -0.71 4.23 -14.17
N MET A 283 -0.69 2.93 -13.90
CA MET A 283 -0.79 2.46 -12.53
C MET A 283 0.15 1.28 -12.29
N ILE A 284 0.73 1.27 -11.11
CA ILE A 284 1.52 0.17 -10.57
C ILE A 284 0.82 -0.35 -9.33
N ASP A 285 0.59 -1.65 -9.28
CA ASP A 285 0.09 -2.33 -8.11
C ASP A 285 1.17 -3.26 -7.57
N LEU A 286 1.57 -3.02 -6.32
CA LEU A 286 2.67 -3.71 -5.69
C LEU A 286 2.16 -4.67 -4.63
N PHE A 287 2.65 -5.90 -4.68
CA PHE A 287 2.43 -6.88 -3.62
C PHE A 287 3.01 -6.36 -2.27
N PRO A 288 2.32 -6.52 -1.13
CA PRO A 288 1.03 -7.19 -0.95
C PRO A 288 -0.18 -6.24 -0.95
N GLY A 289 0.00 -4.93 -1.16
CA GLY A 289 -1.11 -4.01 -1.15
C GLY A 289 -0.68 -2.53 -1.12
N MET A 290 -0.11 -2.07 -2.23
CA MET A 290 0.31 -0.69 -2.43
C MET A 290 0.07 -0.31 -3.89
N ASN A 291 -0.55 0.82 -4.10
CA ASN A 291 -0.90 1.27 -5.43
C ASN A 291 -0.36 2.67 -5.70
N PHE A 292 0.26 2.84 -6.88
CA PHE A 292 0.72 4.12 -7.41
C PHE A 292 -0.07 4.39 -8.69
N ASN A 293 -1.00 5.31 -8.63
CA ASN A 293 -1.89 5.65 -9.74
C ASN A 293 -1.62 7.08 -10.20
N LEU A 294 -0.93 7.21 -11.31
CA LEU A 294 -0.64 8.49 -11.95
C LEU A 294 -1.69 8.75 -13.02
N ARG A 295 -2.33 9.91 -12.96
CA ARG A 295 -3.37 10.29 -13.91
C ARG A 295 -3.23 11.75 -14.29
N GLY A 296 -2.60 11.99 -15.43
CA GLY A 296 -2.38 13.33 -15.97
C GLY A 296 -1.65 14.22 -14.96
N SER A 297 -2.40 15.09 -14.30
CA SER A 297 -1.87 16.09 -13.38
C SER A 297 -1.79 15.65 -11.91
N ALA A 298 -2.20 14.44 -11.53
CA ALA A 298 -2.22 14.01 -10.15
C ALA A 298 -1.68 12.58 -9.98
N LEU A 299 -0.90 12.38 -8.94
CA LEU A 299 -0.49 11.06 -8.47
C LEU A 299 -1.30 10.72 -7.21
N ARG A 300 -1.98 9.57 -7.21
CA ARG A 300 -2.56 8.97 -6.02
C ARG A 300 -1.71 7.79 -5.57
N VAL A 301 -1.45 7.70 -4.28
CA VAL A 301 -0.80 6.53 -3.69
C VAL A 301 -1.65 6.00 -2.54
N ASP A 302 -1.96 4.72 -2.61
CA ASP A 302 -2.71 3.99 -1.60
C ASP A 302 -1.77 3.09 -0.81
N LEU A 303 -1.71 3.29 0.50
CA LEU A 303 -0.93 2.46 1.40
C LEU A 303 -1.87 1.71 2.33
N MET A 304 -1.84 0.39 2.28
CA MET A 304 -2.73 -0.48 3.05
C MET A 304 -2.11 -0.90 4.37
N THR A 305 -2.90 -0.89 5.43
CA THR A 305 -2.57 -1.53 6.72
C THR A 305 -3.67 -2.52 7.05
N PRO A 306 -3.42 -3.83 6.98
CA PRO A 306 -4.39 -4.84 7.37
C PRO A 306 -4.71 -4.75 8.86
N LEU A 307 -5.98 -4.63 9.22
CA LEU A 307 -6.44 -4.53 10.61
C LEU A 307 -7.14 -5.82 11.08
N GLY A 308 -7.66 -6.60 10.15
CA GLY A 308 -8.37 -7.84 10.39
C GLY A 308 -8.60 -8.60 9.10
N PRO A 309 -9.10 -9.83 9.16
CA PRO A 309 -9.42 -10.58 7.94
C PRO A 309 -10.51 -9.89 7.10
N ASP A 310 -11.33 -9.06 7.73
CA ASP A 310 -12.45 -8.34 7.14
C ASP A 310 -12.32 -6.82 7.24
N LYS A 311 -11.11 -6.32 7.48
CA LYS A 311 -10.89 -4.89 7.73
C LYS A 311 -9.50 -4.45 7.30
N VAL A 312 -9.44 -3.41 6.49
CA VAL A 312 -8.22 -2.73 6.08
C VAL A 312 -8.31 -1.23 6.34
N MET A 313 -7.23 -0.62 6.79
CA MET A 313 -7.06 0.83 6.75
C MET A 313 -6.28 1.17 5.50
N ILE A 314 -6.76 2.14 4.73
CA ILE A 314 -6.05 2.67 3.58
C ILE A 314 -5.74 4.15 3.82
N GLU A 315 -4.49 4.51 3.62
CA GLU A 315 -4.04 5.89 3.62
C GLU A 315 -3.87 6.33 2.16
N TYR A 316 -4.68 7.30 1.77
CA TYR A 316 -4.65 7.88 0.44
C TYR A 316 -3.85 9.16 0.43
N ARG A 317 -2.85 9.24 -0.43
CA ARG A 317 -2.06 10.44 -0.66
C ARG A 317 -2.27 10.94 -2.07
N GLY A 318 -2.55 12.23 -2.22
CA GLY A 318 -2.49 12.94 -3.49
C GLY A 318 -1.22 13.78 -3.54
N LEU A 319 -0.42 13.60 -4.61
CA LEU A 319 0.84 14.29 -4.78
C LEU A 319 0.86 15.11 -6.07
N GLY A 320 1.58 16.21 -6.01
CA GLY A 320 1.93 17.08 -7.14
C GLY A 320 3.37 17.55 -7.02
N LEU A 321 3.77 18.46 -7.91
CA LEU A 321 5.12 19.00 -7.91
C LEU A 321 5.28 20.02 -6.79
N LYS A 322 6.41 19.99 -6.08
CA LYS A 322 6.69 21.01 -5.04
C LYS A 322 6.81 22.41 -5.60
N SER A 323 7.15 22.54 -6.87
CA SER A 323 7.28 23.77 -7.64
C SER A 323 5.96 24.39 -8.07
N ASP A 324 4.81 23.68 -7.93
CA ASP A 324 3.50 24.19 -8.34
C ASP A 324 3.21 25.59 -7.78
N THR A 325 2.74 26.47 -8.62
CA THR A 325 2.09 27.72 -8.17
C THR A 325 0.80 27.42 -7.40
N PRO A 326 0.25 28.37 -6.63
CA PRO A 326 -1.03 28.16 -5.93
C PRO A 326 -2.18 27.78 -6.87
N GLU A 327 -2.22 28.31 -8.08
CA GLU A 327 -3.23 28.03 -9.11
C GLU A 327 -3.08 26.60 -9.66
N GLU A 328 -1.87 26.19 -10.00
CA GLU A 328 -1.56 24.85 -10.45
C GLU A 328 -1.89 23.81 -9.35
N ARG A 329 -1.47 24.10 -8.10
CA ARG A 329 -1.78 23.27 -6.96
C ARG A 329 -3.29 23.11 -6.76
N LEU A 330 -4.06 24.19 -6.87
CA LEU A 330 -5.52 24.12 -6.76
C LEU A 330 -6.14 23.28 -7.88
N THR A 331 -5.62 23.37 -9.09
CA THR A 331 -6.08 22.57 -10.23
C THR A 331 -5.78 21.08 -9.99
N ARG A 332 -4.58 20.71 -9.52
CA ARG A 332 -4.26 19.33 -9.15
C ARG A 332 -5.16 18.79 -8.03
N GLN A 333 -5.41 19.59 -7.00
CA GLN A 333 -6.30 19.22 -5.90
C GLN A 333 -7.73 18.97 -6.38
N ARG A 334 -8.25 19.83 -7.23
CA ARG A 334 -9.60 19.67 -7.83
C ARG A 334 -9.66 18.42 -8.69
N HIS A 335 -8.65 18.18 -9.49
CA HIS A 335 -8.55 16.96 -10.29
C HIS A 335 -8.54 15.71 -9.40
N HIS A 336 -7.63 15.63 -8.46
CA HIS A 336 -7.55 14.53 -7.51
C HIS A 336 -8.89 14.27 -6.82
N ASN A 337 -9.49 15.33 -6.23
CA ASN A 337 -10.72 15.20 -5.46
C ASN A 337 -11.93 14.81 -6.31
N SER A 338 -11.99 15.25 -7.56
CA SER A 338 -13.10 14.91 -8.45
C SER A 338 -13.13 13.44 -8.88
N ILE A 339 -11.98 12.74 -8.78
CA ILE A 339 -11.86 11.33 -9.16
C ILE A 339 -11.76 10.45 -7.90
N TRP A 340 -10.83 10.76 -7.01
CA TRP A 340 -10.40 9.90 -5.90
C TRP A 340 -10.65 10.49 -4.50
N GLY A 341 -11.22 11.68 -4.41
CA GLY A 341 -11.66 12.20 -3.12
C GLY A 341 -12.76 11.33 -2.53
N PRO A 342 -13.08 11.49 -1.23
CA PRO A 342 -14.11 10.70 -0.54
C PRO A 342 -15.48 10.75 -1.23
N PHE A 343 -15.75 11.80 -2.00
CA PHE A 343 -16.94 11.99 -2.82
C PHE A 343 -16.63 12.08 -4.31
N GLY A 344 -15.48 11.55 -4.72
CA GLY A 344 -15.05 11.48 -6.11
C GLY A 344 -15.86 10.46 -6.91
N ARG A 345 -15.68 10.48 -8.23
CA ARG A 345 -16.49 9.67 -9.15
C ARG A 345 -16.29 8.17 -9.02
N ASN A 346 -15.05 7.73 -8.77
CA ASN A 346 -14.68 6.32 -8.85
C ASN A 346 -14.60 5.64 -7.47
N LEU A 347 -13.91 6.26 -6.52
CA LEU A 347 -13.53 5.61 -5.27
C LEU A 347 -14.71 5.00 -4.49
N HIS A 348 -15.84 5.70 -4.40
CA HIS A 348 -16.98 5.23 -3.62
C HIS A 348 -17.67 4.00 -4.25
N GLU A 349 -17.61 3.83 -5.57
CA GLU A 349 -18.18 2.66 -6.26
C GLU A 349 -17.38 1.41 -5.91
N ASP A 350 -16.05 1.50 -5.92
CA ASP A 350 -15.15 0.42 -5.50
C ASP A 350 -15.37 0.05 -4.03
N LEU A 351 -15.49 1.05 -3.15
CA LEU A 351 -15.73 0.83 -1.72
C LEU A 351 -17.01 0.05 -1.45
N ILE A 352 -18.07 0.34 -2.19
CA ILE A 352 -19.34 -0.39 -2.10
C ILE A 352 -19.14 -1.84 -2.57
N ALA A 353 -18.47 -2.03 -3.72
CA ALA A 353 -18.23 -3.34 -4.29
C ALA A 353 -17.47 -4.26 -3.32
N VAL A 354 -16.28 -3.83 -2.84
CA VAL A 354 -15.45 -4.66 -1.95
C VAL A 354 -16.11 -4.91 -0.59
N SER A 355 -16.87 -3.93 -0.07
CA SER A 355 -17.59 -4.11 1.20
C SER A 355 -18.71 -5.14 1.08
N THR A 356 -19.43 -5.15 -0.03
CA THR A 356 -20.49 -6.15 -0.29
C THR A 356 -19.90 -7.52 -0.58
N GLN A 357 -18.78 -7.61 -1.28
CA GLN A 357 -18.03 -8.87 -1.45
C GLN A 357 -17.64 -9.45 -0.09
N GLN A 358 -17.01 -8.65 0.79
CA GLN A 358 -16.61 -9.12 2.11
C GLN A 358 -17.79 -9.57 2.95
N SER A 359 -18.92 -8.85 2.95
CA SER A 359 -20.09 -9.23 3.74
C SER A 359 -20.59 -10.63 3.36
N THR A 360 -20.61 -10.96 2.07
CA THR A 360 -21.02 -12.30 1.62
C THR A 360 -20.00 -13.38 1.96
N MET A 361 -18.72 -13.04 2.15
CA MET A 361 -17.70 -14.00 2.56
C MET A 361 -17.69 -14.26 4.07
N ASN A 362 -18.07 -13.27 4.88
CA ASN A 362 -18.13 -13.40 6.34
C ASN A 362 -19.33 -14.22 6.83
N GLU A 363 -20.49 -14.01 6.22
CA GLU A 363 -21.76 -14.60 6.71
C GLU A 363 -21.94 -16.06 6.30
N TRP A 364 -21.24 -16.52 5.27
CA TRP A 364 -21.40 -17.85 4.73
C TRP A 364 -20.10 -18.64 4.97
N ALA A 365 -20.08 -19.43 6.01
CA ALA A 365 -18.96 -20.32 6.34
C ALA A 365 -18.65 -21.38 5.27
N ASP A 366 -19.45 -21.46 4.20
CA ASP A 366 -19.24 -22.40 3.12
C ASP A 366 -18.10 -21.95 2.18
N GLU A 367 -17.21 -22.85 1.86
CA GLU A 367 -16.18 -22.67 0.86
C GLU A 367 -16.78 -22.26 -0.49
N ARG A 368 -16.20 -21.23 -1.09
CA ARG A 368 -16.60 -20.75 -2.41
C ARG A 368 -15.37 -20.60 -3.29
N ARG A 369 -15.55 -20.83 -4.57
CA ARG A 369 -14.53 -20.58 -5.58
C ARG A 369 -14.74 -19.20 -6.17
N ILE A 370 -13.78 -18.31 -5.94
CA ILE A 370 -13.72 -16.98 -6.55
C ILE A 370 -12.89 -17.12 -7.83
N LEU A 371 -13.45 -16.70 -8.94
CA LEU A 371 -12.91 -17.03 -10.26
C LEU A 371 -12.03 -15.89 -10.78
N HIS A 372 -10.82 -16.23 -11.22
CA HIS A 372 -9.85 -15.34 -11.88
C HIS A 372 -9.50 -15.87 -13.27
N GLY A 373 -10.38 -16.68 -13.83
CA GLY A 373 -10.16 -17.39 -15.08
C GLY A 373 -10.48 -16.59 -16.34
N ARG A 374 -10.66 -15.28 -16.20
CA ARG A 374 -10.83 -14.42 -17.36
C ARG A 374 -9.50 -14.26 -18.06
N TYR A 375 -9.44 -14.74 -19.29
CA TYR A 375 -8.26 -14.69 -20.13
C TYR A 375 -8.56 -13.92 -21.42
N GLU A 376 -8.02 -12.72 -21.50
CA GLU A 376 -8.08 -11.86 -22.66
C GLU A 376 -6.69 -11.28 -22.97
N GLY A 377 -5.71 -12.14 -23.17
CA GLY A 377 -4.26 -11.85 -23.22
C GLY A 377 -3.80 -10.66 -24.06
N GLU A 378 -4.68 -10.06 -24.86
CA GLU A 378 -4.41 -8.85 -25.65
C GLU A 378 -5.18 -7.62 -25.15
N THR A 379 -5.89 -7.73 -24.02
CA THR A 379 -6.66 -6.61 -23.45
C THR A 379 -6.40 -6.44 -21.96
N ILE A 380 -6.73 -5.25 -21.45
CA ILE A 380 -6.64 -4.90 -20.03
C ILE A 380 -7.63 -5.68 -19.16
N HIS A 381 -8.62 -6.32 -19.74
CA HIS A 381 -9.59 -7.15 -19.04
C HIS A 381 -9.10 -8.57 -18.75
N ASP A 382 -7.86 -8.90 -19.14
CA ASP A 382 -7.18 -10.11 -18.66
C ASP A 382 -6.89 -10.02 -17.17
N GLU A 383 -7.23 -11.04 -16.42
CA GLU A 383 -7.02 -11.09 -14.97
C GLU A 383 -5.63 -11.67 -14.59
N VAL A 384 -4.64 -11.55 -15.48
CA VAL A 384 -3.27 -12.05 -15.23
C VAL A 384 -2.65 -11.42 -14.00
N GLY A 385 -2.94 -10.15 -13.70
CA GLY A 385 -2.45 -9.46 -12.51
C GLY A 385 -2.91 -10.15 -11.22
N MET A 386 -4.20 -10.49 -11.14
CA MET A 386 -4.75 -11.22 -10.00
C MET A 386 -4.16 -12.61 -9.89
N ARG A 387 -4.08 -13.38 -10.98
CA ARG A 387 -3.48 -14.71 -10.98
C ARG A 387 -2.04 -14.68 -10.51
N HIS A 388 -1.28 -13.68 -10.94
CA HIS A 388 0.11 -13.47 -10.54
C HIS A 388 0.26 -13.13 -9.06
N PHE A 389 -0.60 -12.26 -8.54
CA PHE A 389 -0.64 -11.93 -7.11
C PHE A 389 -0.91 -13.15 -6.24
N TYR A 390 -1.91 -13.98 -6.59
CA TYR A 390 -2.25 -15.15 -5.78
C TYR A 390 -1.23 -16.30 -5.91
N ASP A 391 -0.52 -16.38 -7.02
CA ASP A 391 0.63 -17.28 -7.13
C ASP A 391 1.75 -16.86 -6.15
N GLU A 392 2.08 -15.58 -6.11
CA GLU A 392 3.07 -15.04 -5.16
C GLU A 392 2.61 -15.19 -3.71
N TRP A 393 1.36 -14.87 -3.42
CA TRP A 393 0.76 -15.10 -2.11
C TRP A 393 0.89 -16.57 -1.68
N GLY A 394 0.63 -17.49 -2.60
CA GLY A 394 0.74 -18.93 -2.35
C GLY A 394 2.16 -19.35 -1.97
N LYS A 395 3.18 -18.80 -2.63
CA LYS A 395 4.60 -19.06 -2.32
C LYS A 395 4.95 -18.56 -0.93
N TRP A 396 4.56 -17.33 -0.59
CA TRP A 396 4.83 -16.75 0.74
C TRP A 396 4.13 -17.50 1.87
N MET A 397 2.89 -17.89 1.64
CA MET A 397 2.08 -18.57 2.64
C MET A 397 2.40 -20.06 2.77
N ASP A 398 3.05 -20.67 1.77
CA ASP A 398 3.13 -22.11 1.55
C ASP A 398 1.74 -22.76 1.59
N ARG A 399 0.80 -22.13 0.88
CA ARG A 399 -0.59 -22.58 0.72
C ARG A 399 -1.03 -22.46 -0.72
N TRP A 400 -1.84 -23.42 -1.17
CA TRP A 400 -2.44 -23.30 -2.48
C TRP A 400 -3.66 -22.35 -2.43
N PRO A 401 -3.70 -21.28 -3.23
CA PRO A 401 -4.80 -20.31 -3.13
C PRO A 401 -6.20 -20.90 -3.39
N GLY A 402 -6.30 -21.89 -4.27
CA GLY A 402 -7.56 -22.59 -4.60
C GLY A 402 -8.01 -23.63 -3.58
N ASP A 403 -7.12 -24.01 -2.65
CA ASP A 403 -7.40 -24.91 -1.51
C ASP A 403 -6.34 -24.67 -0.42
N PRO A 404 -6.58 -23.76 0.53
CA PRO A 404 -5.58 -23.36 1.51
C PRO A 404 -5.21 -24.44 2.54
N GLU A 405 -5.86 -25.60 2.53
CA GLU A 405 -5.45 -26.76 3.32
C GLU A 405 -4.26 -27.51 2.69
N LEU A 406 -3.99 -27.28 1.41
CA LEU A 406 -2.85 -27.86 0.73
C LEU A 406 -1.64 -26.91 0.82
N SER A 407 -0.43 -27.49 0.91
CA SER A 407 0.79 -26.71 0.67
C SER A 407 0.83 -26.23 -0.79
N TYR A 408 1.60 -25.16 -1.03
CA TYR A 408 1.74 -24.62 -2.39
C TYR A 408 2.22 -25.67 -3.39
N ASN A 409 3.23 -26.46 -3.01
CA ASN A 409 3.78 -27.51 -3.85
C ASN A 409 2.81 -28.70 -4.08
N GLU A 410 1.96 -29.03 -3.11
CA GLU A 410 0.92 -30.06 -3.30
C GLU A 410 -0.17 -29.57 -4.25
N GLY A 411 -0.56 -28.29 -4.11
CA GLY A 411 -1.50 -27.65 -5.03
C GLY A 411 -1.00 -27.67 -6.47
N LEU A 412 0.25 -27.26 -6.70
CA LEU A 412 0.87 -27.30 -8.03
C LEU A 412 0.86 -28.71 -8.65
N ARG A 413 1.17 -29.75 -7.85
CA ARG A 413 1.16 -31.16 -8.34
C ARG A 413 -0.23 -31.64 -8.68
N LYS A 414 -1.26 -31.21 -7.95
CA LYS A 414 -2.66 -31.56 -8.28
C LYS A 414 -3.17 -30.76 -9.48
N ALA A 415 -2.53 -29.67 -9.80
CA ALA A 415 -2.83 -28.75 -10.88
C ALA A 415 -2.22 -29.18 -12.22
N ALA A 416 -1.12 -29.93 -12.20
CA ALA A 416 -0.43 -30.47 -13.37
C ALA A 416 -1.10 -31.75 -13.85
#